data_e3ac82d71a9f61852d83c06d9771177c
#
_entry.id   e3ac82d71a9f61852d83c06d9771177c
#
_cell.length_a   1.000
_cell.length_b   1.000
_cell.length_c   1.000
_cell.angle_alpha   90.00
_cell.angle_beta   90.00
_cell.angle_gamma   90.00
#
_symmetry.space_group_name_H-M   'P 1'
#
loop_
_entity.id
_entity.type
_entity.pdbx_description
1 polymer ?
#
loop_
_entity_poly.entity_id
_entity_poly.type
_entity_poly.pdbx_seq_one_letter_code
_entity_poly.pdbx_strand_id
1 'polypeptide(L)'
;MDLLVYLPLLACSLLLFPVMLTVGREIAADACASEISGFQHLNSTGLHLTLHHPQSPCSPAPLSKDLPFSAVIAHDAARITRLTTNNPSRRPTSLHRGNKPVSNQVDDSLAVTVPLTPGASVGVGNYVTRLGLGTPTTSYAMVVDTGSSLTWLQCSPCIVSCHRQTGQLYDPQASSTYASVPCSSAQCSELQAATFNPSACSKSNICIYQASYGDGSFSIGYLSKDTVSLGGSSFPGFVYGCGQDNEGLFGQSAGLIGLARNKLSLLYQLAPSIGSSFSYCLPTSASAGYLSIGSYNPGQYLYTPMVSSSLDTSLYFINIAGMSVGGNPLAVSSSEYSSLPTIIDSGTVISRLPTAVYTALSKALVAAMGGTPHAPAYSILDTCFKGQVSKLHLPALDLAFAGGATLKLKPGNVLIDVDDSTTCLAFAATDDTAIIGNTQQQTFSVIYDVAQSRIGFAAGGCS
;
A
#
# COMPACT_ATOMS: atom_id res chain seq x y z
N MET A 1 35.10 -32.55 65.47
CA MET A 1 35.90 -31.36 65.30
C MET A 1 36.49 -31.46 63.88
N ASP A 2 36.14 -30.77 62.82
CA ASP A 2 35.47 -29.51 62.62
C ASP A 2 34.65 -29.52 61.35
N LEU A 3 33.49 -28.95 61.48
CA LEU A 3 32.60 -28.52 60.38
C LEU A 3 33.09 -27.17 59.79
N LEU A 4 32.66 -26.84 58.59
CA LEU A 4 32.75 -25.57 57.86
C LEU A 4 33.71 -25.67 56.67
N VAL A 5 33.39 -25.34 55.44
CA VAL A 5 32.48 -24.34 54.84
C VAL A 5 32.33 -24.70 53.36
N TYR A 6 31.16 -24.90 52.84
CA TYR A 6 30.87 -24.81 51.40
C TYR A 6 29.49 -24.16 51.20
N LEU A 7 29.49 -22.90 50.89
CA LEU A 7 28.58 -22.06 50.12
C LEU A 7 29.17 -20.64 50.14
N PRO A 8 29.07 -19.77 49.11
CA PRO A 8 28.13 -19.75 48.00
C PRO A 8 28.79 -19.41 46.63
N LEU A 9 28.41 -20.04 45.56
CA LEU A 9 28.74 -19.60 44.17
C LEU A 9 27.59 -19.87 43.20
N LEU A 10 26.36 -19.60 43.62
CA LEU A 10 25.20 -19.82 42.76
C LEU A 10 24.19 -18.65 42.72
N ALA A 11 24.70 -17.41 42.93
CA ALA A 11 23.82 -16.23 42.94
C ALA A 11 24.18 -15.13 41.93
N CYS A 12 25.04 -15.39 40.94
CA CYS A 12 25.50 -14.32 40.03
C CYS A 12 25.10 -14.50 38.56
N SER A 13 24.34 -15.54 38.19
CA SER A 13 23.99 -15.78 36.76
C SER A 13 22.54 -15.45 36.36
N LEU A 14 21.73 -14.90 37.27
CA LEU A 14 20.32 -14.60 36.99
C LEU A 14 19.98 -13.11 36.82
N LEU A 15 20.94 -12.19 36.88
CA LEU A 15 20.69 -10.75 36.77
C LEU A 15 21.21 -10.10 35.49
N LEU A 16 21.83 -10.85 34.58
CA LEU A 16 22.38 -10.27 33.33
C LEU A 16 21.46 -10.42 32.08
N PHE A 17 20.39 -11.20 32.17
CA PHE A 17 19.50 -11.41 31.01
C PHE A 17 18.47 -10.30 30.72
N PRO A 18 17.97 -9.49 31.70
CA PRO A 18 17.04 -8.41 31.36
C PRO A 18 17.69 -7.15 30.79
N VAL A 19 19.00 -6.92 31.06
CA VAL A 19 19.66 -5.68 30.63
C VAL A 19 20.03 -5.68 29.15
N MET A 20 20.37 -6.82 28.58
CA MET A 20 20.66 -6.89 27.13
C MET A 20 19.43 -6.71 26.22
N LEU A 21 18.24 -7.09 26.68
CA LEU A 21 16.99 -6.91 25.92
C LEU A 21 16.49 -5.46 25.95
N THR A 22 16.79 -4.71 26.99
CA THR A 22 16.42 -3.28 27.10
C THR A 22 17.36 -2.39 26.31
N VAL A 23 18.67 -2.64 26.35
CA VAL A 23 19.67 -1.86 25.62
C VAL A 23 19.49 -2.00 24.10
N GLY A 24 19.21 -3.20 23.58
CA GLY A 24 18.93 -3.40 22.15
C GLY A 24 17.65 -2.69 21.68
N ARG A 25 16.65 -2.53 22.56
CA ARG A 25 15.40 -1.86 22.24
C ARG A 25 15.52 -0.33 22.29
N GLU A 26 16.34 0.22 23.19
CA GLU A 26 16.64 1.66 23.27
C GLU A 26 17.51 2.12 22.09
N ILE A 27 18.54 1.36 21.70
CA ILE A 27 19.39 1.68 20.54
C ILE A 27 18.57 1.66 19.24
N ALA A 28 17.63 0.73 19.08
CA ALA A 28 16.74 0.69 17.91
C ALA A 28 15.73 1.86 17.90
N ALA A 29 15.24 2.29 19.07
CA ALA A 29 14.33 3.43 19.19
C ALA A 29 15.02 4.76 18.84
N ASP A 30 16.26 4.95 19.27
CA ASP A 30 17.05 6.15 18.97
C ASP A 30 17.44 6.22 17.48
N ALA A 31 17.76 5.09 16.86
CA ALA A 31 18.04 5.01 15.43
C ALA A 31 16.80 5.38 14.58
N CYS A 32 15.61 4.92 14.99
CA CYS A 32 14.37 5.25 14.31
C CYS A 32 13.91 6.70 14.54
N ALA A 33 14.24 7.30 15.68
CA ALA A 33 13.94 8.70 15.97
C ALA A 33 14.81 9.67 15.13
N SER A 34 16.07 9.31 14.86
CA SER A 34 16.96 10.13 14.02
C SER A 34 16.55 10.16 12.55
N GLU A 35 15.92 9.10 12.04
CA GLU A 35 15.38 9.07 10.66
C GLU A 35 14.24 10.08 10.47
N ILE A 36 13.42 10.33 11.51
CA ILE A 36 12.30 11.27 11.46
C ILE A 36 12.78 12.73 11.40
N SER A 37 13.94 13.05 12.00
CA SER A 37 14.46 14.43 12.04
C SER A 37 15.00 14.93 10.71
N GLY A 38 15.36 14.03 9.77
CA GLY A 38 15.87 14.39 8.44
C GLY A 38 14.83 15.03 7.50
N PHE A 39 13.53 14.90 7.77
CA PHE A 39 12.46 15.43 6.93
C PHE A 39 11.98 16.86 7.30
N GLN A 40 12.52 17.47 8.37
CA GLN A 40 12.15 18.82 8.81
C GLN A 40 12.51 19.94 7.79
N HIS A 41 13.20 19.60 6.70
CA HIS A 41 13.59 20.54 5.64
C HIS A 41 12.68 20.59 4.42
N LEU A 42 11.55 19.85 4.40
CA LEU A 42 10.55 20.03 3.36
C LEU A 42 9.83 21.37 3.60
N ASN A 43 10.20 22.40 2.82
CA ASN A 43 9.58 23.73 2.83
C ASN A 43 8.13 23.68 2.29
N SER A 44 7.29 22.82 2.84
CA SER A 44 5.88 22.70 2.47
C SER A 44 5.00 22.94 3.70
N THR A 45 3.90 23.64 3.51
CA THR A 45 2.90 23.90 4.56
C THR A 45 1.87 22.79 4.69
N GLY A 46 2.12 21.63 4.05
CA GLY A 46 1.25 20.45 4.08
C GLY A 46 1.42 19.61 5.35
N LEU A 47 0.52 18.65 5.52
CA LEU A 47 0.64 17.63 6.56
C LEU A 47 1.68 16.59 6.15
N HIS A 48 2.57 16.25 7.05
CA HIS A 48 3.64 15.29 6.80
C HIS A 48 3.49 14.07 7.71
N LEU A 49 3.56 12.88 7.11
CA LEU A 49 3.54 11.59 7.78
C LEU A 49 4.77 10.79 7.36
N THR A 50 5.43 10.13 8.31
CA THR A 50 6.54 9.22 7.99
C THR A 50 5.99 7.96 7.34
N LEU A 51 6.54 7.58 6.19
CA LEU A 51 6.29 6.28 5.54
C LEU A 51 7.42 5.32 5.88
N HIS A 52 7.04 4.08 6.16
CA HIS A 52 7.97 3.02 6.44
C HIS A 52 7.81 1.90 5.41
N HIS A 53 8.96 1.40 4.94
CA HIS A 53 8.98 0.14 4.19
C HIS A 53 8.50 -0.99 5.12
N PRO A 54 7.69 -1.95 4.65
CA PRO A 54 7.16 -3.01 5.52
C PRO A 54 8.23 -3.87 6.18
N GLN A 55 9.40 -4.02 5.56
CA GLN A 55 10.55 -4.74 6.12
C GLN A 55 11.50 -3.87 6.95
N SER A 56 11.25 -2.56 7.07
CA SER A 56 12.08 -1.68 7.90
C SER A 56 11.95 -2.07 9.38
N PRO A 57 13.05 -2.10 10.14
CA PRO A 57 12.99 -2.30 11.59
C PRO A 57 12.22 -1.18 12.30
N CYS A 58 12.09 -0.02 11.67
CA CYS A 58 11.32 1.12 12.17
C CYS A 58 9.85 1.09 11.75
N SER A 59 9.42 0.10 10.97
CA SER A 59 8.00 -0.01 10.58
C SER A 59 7.10 -0.17 11.81
N PRO A 60 6.03 0.63 11.92
CA PRO A 60 5.06 0.48 13.00
C PRO A 60 4.24 -0.81 12.91
N ALA A 61 4.24 -1.47 11.76
CA ALA A 61 3.62 -2.77 11.52
C ALA A 61 4.56 -3.65 10.68
N PRO A 62 5.67 -4.15 11.26
CA PRO A 62 6.68 -4.88 10.50
C PRO A 62 6.12 -6.21 9.97
N LEU A 63 6.54 -6.58 8.77
CA LEU A 63 6.30 -7.92 8.23
C LEU A 63 7.10 -8.96 9.00
N SER A 64 6.58 -10.19 9.00
CA SER A 64 7.39 -11.34 9.44
C SER A 64 8.61 -11.49 8.52
N LYS A 65 9.77 -11.72 9.11
CA LYS A 65 11.01 -12.01 8.36
C LYS A 65 10.95 -13.32 7.58
N ASP A 66 10.05 -14.21 8.00
CA ASP A 66 9.87 -15.54 7.40
C ASP A 66 8.91 -15.55 6.20
N LEU A 67 8.43 -14.37 5.77
CA LEU A 67 7.52 -14.27 4.65
C LEU A 67 8.25 -14.49 3.33
N PRO A 68 7.96 -15.55 2.55
CA PRO A 68 8.59 -15.76 1.28
C PRO A 68 8.10 -14.71 0.25
N PHE A 69 9.01 -14.25 -0.61
CA PHE A 69 8.69 -13.26 -1.64
C PHE A 69 7.60 -13.75 -2.62
N SER A 70 7.49 -15.08 -2.83
CA SER A 70 6.41 -15.68 -3.61
C SER A 70 5.02 -15.32 -3.11
N ALA A 71 4.87 -15.14 -1.82
CA ALA A 71 3.61 -14.74 -1.21
C ALA A 71 3.27 -13.28 -1.50
N VAL A 72 4.28 -12.38 -1.49
CA VAL A 72 4.12 -10.98 -1.91
C VAL A 72 3.67 -10.91 -3.38
N ILE A 73 4.28 -11.72 -4.27
CA ILE A 73 3.88 -11.80 -5.68
C ILE A 73 2.46 -12.35 -5.85
N ALA A 74 2.07 -13.37 -5.09
CA ALA A 74 0.72 -13.93 -5.17
C ALA A 74 -0.34 -12.90 -4.77
N HIS A 75 -0.08 -12.14 -3.71
CA HIS A 75 -0.91 -11.01 -3.29
C HIS A 75 -1.01 -9.94 -4.37
N ASP A 76 0.13 -9.54 -4.95
CA ASP A 76 0.21 -8.54 -6.00
C ASP A 76 -0.60 -8.97 -7.25
N ALA A 77 -0.48 -10.22 -7.67
CA ALA A 77 -1.24 -10.77 -8.81
C ALA A 77 -2.76 -10.76 -8.55
N ALA A 78 -3.19 -11.13 -7.36
CA ALA A 78 -4.60 -11.13 -6.98
C ALA A 78 -5.17 -9.68 -6.91
N ARG A 79 -4.39 -8.72 -6.41
CA ARG A 79 -4.74 -7.30 -6.41
C ARG A 79 -4.99 -6.79 -7.84
N ILE A 80 -4.10 -7.11 -8.77
CA ILE A 80 -4.20 -6.70 -10.17
C ILE A 80 -5.47 -7.26 -10.80
N THR A 81 -5.76 -8.55 -10.57
CA THR A 81 -7.00 -9.16 -11.06
C THR A 81 -8.22 -8.33 -10.69
N ARG A 82 -8.30 -7.82 -9.46
CA ARG A 82 -9.42 -6.96 -9.05
C ARG A 82 -9.42 -5.61 -9.75
N LEU A 83 -8.27 -4.93 -9.82
CA LEU A 83 -8.17 -3.62 -10.48
C LEU A 83 -8.60 -3.70 -11.95
N THR A 84 -8.47 -4.88 -12.58
CA THR A 84 -8.83 -5.11 -13.99
C THR A 84 -10.23 -5.68 -14.20
N THR A 85 -10.80 -6.43 -13.22
CA THR A 85 -12.11 -7.10 -13.39
C THR A 85 -13.32 -6.22 -13.05
N ASN A 86 -13.12 -5.09 -12.41
CA ASN A 86 -14.21 -4.12 -12.12
C ASN A 86 -14.78 -3.43 -13.37
N ASN A 87 -14.34 -3.82 -14.57
CA ASN A 87 -14.95 -3.40 -15.83
C ASN A 87 -16.31 -4.09 -16.03
N PRO A 88 -17.44 -3.37 -16.04
CA PRO A 88 -18.77 -3.94 -16.25
C PRO A 88 -18.92 -4.65 -17.60
N SER A 89 -18.05 -4.39 -18.57
CA SER A 89 -18.05 -5.02 -19.89
C SER A 89 -17.38 -6.40 -19.92
N ARG A 90 -16.67 -6.80 -18.88
CA ARG A 90 -15.90 -8.06 -18.81
C ARG A 90 -16.35 -9.00 -17.70
N ARG A 91 -17.60 -8.89 -17.19
CA ARG A 91 -18.13 -9.92 -16.31
C ARG A 91 -18.13 -11.26 -17.06
N PRO A 92 -17.48 -12.32 -16.55
CA PRO A 92 -17.64 -13.65 -17.12
C PRO A 92 -19.13 -14.01 -17.00
N THR A 93 -19.80 -14.16 -18.12
CA THR A 93 -21.12 -14.80 -18.20
C THR A 93 -20.90 -16.27 -17.90
N SER A 94 -20.98 -16.66 -16.68
CA SER A 94 -21.38 -17.99 -16.20
C SER A 94 -20.76 -18.31 -14.84
N LEU A 95 -21.38 -17.87 -13.78
CA LEU A 95 -21.55 -18.70 -12.61
C LEU A 95 -23.05 -18.70 -12.34
N HIS A 96 -23.71 -19.75 -12.82
CA HIS A 96 -25.06 -20.09 -12.41
C HIS A 96 -25.03 -20.33 -10.91
N ARG A 97 -25.43 -19.31 -10.16
CA ARG A 97 -25.79 -19.45 -8.76
C ARG A 97 -27.28 -19.16 -8.65
N GLY A 98 -28.00 -20.19 -8.22
CA GLY A 98 -29.45 -20.11 -8.03
C GLY A 98 -29.83 -18.91 -7.18
N ASN A 99 -30.72 -18.07 -7.72
CA ASN A 99 -31.37 -16.97 -7.04
C ASN A 99 -32.17 -17.51 -5.86
N LYS A 100 -31.65 -17.31 -4.64
CA LYS A 100 -32.51 -17.10 -3.47
C LYS A 100 -32.54 -15.59 -3.21
N PRO A 101 -33.71 -14.98 -3.05
CA PRO A 101 -33.78 -13.57 -2.69
C PRO A 101 -33.16 -13.41 -1.29
N VAL A 102 -32.07 -12.65 -1.24
CA VAL A 102 -31.48 -12.23 0.03
C VAL A 102 -32.42 -11.17 0.59
N SER A 103 -33.05 -11.46 1.72
CA SER A 103 -33.82 -10.45 2.47
C SER A 103 -32.83 -9.37 2.91
N ASN A 104 -33.10 -8.11 2.59
CA ASN A 104 -32.29 -6.94 2.90
C ASN A 104 -32.30 -6.54 4.40
N GLN A 105 -32.50 -7.48 5.30
CA GLN A 105 -32.42 -7.25 6.75
C GLN A 105 -31.26 -8.11 7.28
N VAL A 106 -30.13 -7.46 7.49
CA VAL A 106 -29.00 -8.04 8.24
C VAL A 106 -29.31 -7.87 9.72
N ASP A 107 -29.29 -8.96 10.46
CA ASP A 107 -29.39 -8.96 11.91
C ASP A 107 -28.21 -8.16 12.50
N ASP A 108 -28.34 -7.59 13.72
CA ASP A 108 -27.21 -6.89 14.39
C ASP A 108 -26.02 -7.81 14.70
N SER A 109 -26.16 -9.10 14.49
CA SER A 109 -25.06 -10.03 14.27
C SER A 109 -24.64 -9.94 12.79
N LEU A 110 -23.44 -9.46 12.51
CA LEU A 110 -22.84 -9.34 11.17
C LEU A 110 -22.65 -10.70 10.47
N ALA A 111 -23.71 -11.46 10.31
CA ALA A 111 -23.70 -12.72 9.59
C ALA A 111 -23.88 -12.46 8.09
N VAL A 112 -22.87 -11.87 7.45
CA VAL A 112 -22.73 -11.88 5.99
C VAL A 112 -21.75 -12.99 5.63
N THR A 113 -22.25 -14.16 5.31
CA THR A 113 -21.42 -15.28 4.86
C THR A 113 -20.97 -15.04 3.42
N VAL A 114 -19.77 -14.53 3.24
CA VAL A 114 -19.09 -14.55 1.97
C VAL A 114 -18.28 -15.87 1.91
N PRO A 115 -18.52 -16.77 0.95
CA PRO A 115 -17.72 -17.97 0.80
C PRO A 115 -16.35 -17.57 0.24
N LEU A 116 -15.39 -17.35 1.12
CA LEU A 116 -13.99 -17.13 0.77
C LEU A 116 -13.19 -18.36 1.18
N THR A 117 -12.37 -18.83 0.25
CA THR A 117 -11.38 -19.87 0.56
C THR A 117 -10.30 -19.21 1.43
N PRO A 118 -9.91 -19.76 2.60
CA PRO A 118 -8.88 -19.18 3.43
C PRO A 118 -7.56 -19.15 2.66
N GLY A 119 -7.09 -17.96 2.28
CA GLY A 119 -5.73 -17.73 1.82
C GLY A 119 -4.81 -17.65 3.04
N ALA A 120 -3.68 -18.36 3.00
CA ALA A 120 -2.69 -18.32 4.07
C ALA A 120 -2.29 -16.87 4.40
N SER A 121 -2.18 -16.54 5.68
CA SER A 121 -1.81 -15.23 6.19
C SER A 121 -0.41 -14.83 5.72
N VAL A 122 -0.34 -13.98 4.72
CA VAL A 122 0.89 -13.52 4.08
C VAL A 122 1.00 -12.02 4.25
N GLY A 123 2.18 -11.51 4.58
CA GLY A 123 2.41 -10.07 4.77
C GLY A 123 2.35 -9.28 3.46
N VAL A 124 2.11 -7.99 3.57
CA VAL A 124 1.83 -7.09 2.45
C VAL A 124 3.10 -6.35 2.04
N GLY A 125 3.34 -6.20 0.73
CA GLY A 125 4.42 -5.37 0.18
C GLY A 125 4.11 -3.86 0.21
N ASN A 126 3.18 -3.41 1.05
CA ASN A 126 2.64 -2.05 1.07
C ASN A 126 3.28 -1.20 2.18
N TYR A 127 3.33 0.10 1.95
CA TYR A 127 3.93 1.08 2.85
C TYR A 127 3.00 1.42 4.01
N VAL A 128 3.58 1.67 5.18
CA VAL A 128 2.85 1.86 6.44
C VAL A 128 3.15 3.23 7.02
N THR A 129 2.13 3.87 7.57
CA THR A 129 2.26 5.12 8.34
C THR A 129 1.42 5.06 9.62
N ARG A 130 1.46 6.12 10.41
CA ARG A 130 0.59 6.27 11.59
C ARG A 130 -0.51 7.27 11.34
N LEU A 131 -1.73 6.91 11.74
CA LEU A 131 -2.91 7.75 11.73
C LEU A 131 -3.48 7.81 13.14
N GLY A 132 -3.77 9.01 13.63
CA GLY A 132 -4.48 9.21 14.88
C GLY A 132 -5.99 9.21 14.67
N LEU A 133 -6.76 8.59 15.58
CA LEU A 133 -8.23 8.58 15.51
C LEU A 133 -8.83 8.70 16.91
N GLY A 134 -9.96 9.42 17.00
CA GLY A 134 -10.73 9.58 18.23
C GLY A 134 -10.33 10.77 19.09
N THR A 135 -11.11 10.99 20.16
CA THR A 135 -10.85 12.01 21.19
C THR A 135 -11.04 11.39 22.59
N PRO A 136 -9.96 11.15 23.37
CA PRO A 136 -8.56 11.47 23.05
C PRO A 136 -8.00 10.64 21.90
N THR A 137 -7.03 11.22 21.18
CA THR A 137 -6.44 10.61 20.00
C THR A 137 -5.60 9.39 20.35
N THR A 138 -5.87 8.26 19.68
CA THR A 138 -5.01 7.06 19.70
C THR A 138 -4.41 6.83 18.31
N SER A 139 -3.12 6.44 18.27
CA SER A 139 -2.36 6.28 17.02
C SER A 139 -2.35 4.83 16.55
N TYR A 140 -2.67 4.61 15.27
CA TYR A 140 -2.77 3.30 14.62
C TYR A 140 -1.80 3.18 13.44
N ALA A 141 -1.23 1.99 13.28
CA ALA A 141 -0.41 1.66 12.11
C ALA A 141 -1.32 1.29 10.93
N MET A 142 -1.23 2.05 9.83
CA MET A 142 -2.13 1.94 8.69
C MET A 142 -1.37 1.75 7.39
N VAL A 143 -1.85 0.87 6.53
CA VAL A 143 -1.34 0.73 5.15
C VAL A 143 -1.78 1.92 4.31
N VAL A 144 -0.89 2.45 3.47
CA VAL A 144 -1.18 3.54 2.52
C VAL A 144 -1.45 2.96 1.14
N ASP A 145 -2.61 3.28 0.56
CA ASP A 145 -3.08 2.69 -0.67
C ASP A 145 -3.72 3.71 -1.63
N THR A 146 -3.08 3.94 -2.78
CA THR A 146 -3.61 4.82 -3.85
C THR A 146 -4.63 4.14 -4.76
N GLY A 147 -4.77 2.82 -4.67
CA GLY A 147 -5.70 2.01 -5.46
C GLY A 147 -7.02 1.67 -4.73
N SER A 148 -7.27 2.23 -3.54
CA SER A 148 -8.56 2.10 -2.85
C SER A 148 -9.02 3.42 -2.23
N SER A 149 -10.32 3.52 -1.94
CA SER A 149 -10.93 4.79 -1.53
C SER A 149 -11.25 4.86 -0.04
N LEU A 150 -11.86 3.83 0.52
CA LEU A 150 -12.31 3.86 1.91
C LEU A 150 -11.16 3.63 2.88
N THR A 151 -10.97 4.57 3.81
CA THR A 151 -10.15 4.32 5.01
C THR A 151 -10.95 3.48 5.99
N TRP A 152 -10.34 2.42 6.54
CA TRP A 152 -10.96 1.59 7.58
C TRP A 152 -9.91 1.07 8.55
N LEU A 153 -10.34 0.74 9.77
CA LEU A 153 -9.50 0.05 10.76
C LEU A 153 -10.36 -0.88 11.61
N GLN A 154 -9.68 -1.85 12.26
CA GLN A 154 -10.30 -2.82 13.15
C GLN A 154 -10.82 -2.15 14.42
N CYS A 155 -12.07 -2.40 14.78
CA CYS A 155 -12.75 -1.83 15.95
C CYS A 155 -13.08 -2.88 17.02
N SER A 156 -13.08 -2.42 18.27
CA SER A 156 -13.58 -3.19 19.43
C SER A 156 -15.08 -2.91 19.67
N PRO A 157 -15.86 -3.92 20.05
CA PRO A 157 -15.49 -5.32 20.07
C PRO A 157 -15.36 -5.89 18.67
N CYS A 158 -14.40 -6.81 18.45
CA CYS A 158 -14.33 -7.57 17.21
C CYS A 158 -15.43 -8.64 17.25
N ILE A 159 -16.50 -8.46 16.47
CA ILE A 159 -17.70 -9.29 16.60
C ILE A 159 -17.56 -10.63 15.86
N VAL A 160 -16.88 -10.63 14.69
CA VAL A 160 -16.77 -11.83 13.86
C VAL A 160 -15.32 -12.29 13.79
N SER A 161 -14.44 -11.58 13.06
CA SER A 161 -13.02 -11.92 12.92
C SER A 161 -12.15 -10.68 12.82
N CYS A 162 -10.98 -10.73 13.46
CA CYS A 162 -9.97 -9.68 13.33
C CYS A 162 -8.58 -10.31 13.25
N HIS A 163 -7.78 -9.85 12.32
CA HIS A 163 -6.39 -10.25 12.24
C HIS A 163 -5.56 -9.62 13.36
N ARG A 164 -4.43 -10.22 13.68
CA ARG A 164 -3.50 -9.69 14.68
C ARG A 164 -2.91 -8.37 14.18
N GLN A 165 -3.03 -7.31 14.97
CA GLN A 165 -2.43 -6.00 14.69
C GLN A 165 -1.44 -5.56 15.76
N THR A 166 -0.61 -4.58 15.43
CA THR A 166 0.24 -3.88 16.41
C THR A 166 -0.60 -2.87 17.19
N GLY A 167 -0.60 -2.98 18.52
CA GLY A 167 -1.41 -2.15 19.40
C GLY A 167 -2.82 -2.71 19.61
N GLN A 168 -3.67 -1.89 20.24
CA GLN A 168 -5.06 -2.26 20.56
C GLN A 168 -5.98 -1.96 19.38
N LEU A 169 -7.12 -2.66 19.32
CA LEU A 169 -8.24 -2.30 18.45
C LEU A 169 -8.76 -0.90 18.82
N TYR A 170 -9.27 -0.18 17.82
CA TYR A 170 -9.95 1.08 18.09
C TYR A 170 -11.23 0.83 18.89
N ASP A 171 -11.39 1.53 20.01
CA ASP A 171 -12.62 1.46 20.83
C ASP A 171 -13.49 2.70 20.57
N PRO A 172 -14.60 2.56 19.85
CA PRO A 172 -15.53 3.66 19.60
C PRO A 172 -16.13 4.26 20.88
N GLN A 173 -16.27 3.45 21.95
CA GLN A 173 -16.85 3.92 23.22
C GLN A 173 -15.89 4.80 24.01
N ALA A 174 -14.59 4.69 23.75
CA ALA A 174 -13.58 5.52 24.38
C ALA A 174 -13.40 6.89 23.71
N SER A 175 -14.05 7.14 22.57
CA SER A 175 -13.98 8.43 21.87
C SER A 175 -15.23 9.29 22.08
N SER A 176 -15.00 10.50 22.58
CA SER A 176 -16.09 11.49 22.78
C SER A 176 -16.63 12.10 21.48
N THR A 177 -15.91 11.93 20.35
CA THR A 177 -16.27 12.47 19.02
C THR A 177 -16.76 11.42 18.04
N TYR A 178 -16.83 10.15 18.48
CA TYR A 178 -17.37 9.05 17.67
C TYR A 178 -18.86 9.23 17.38
N ALA A 179 -19.26 8.93 16.15
CA ALA A 179 -20.67 8.76 15.79
C ALA A 179 -20.81 7.75 14.64
N SER A 180 -21.87 6.96 14.68
CA SER A 180 -22.26 6.10 13.57
C SER A 180 -22.85 6.92 12.42
N VAL A 181 -22.70 6.41 11.17
CA VAL A 181 -23.26 7.03 9.97
C VAL A 181 -24.60 6.34 9.64
N PRO A 182 -25.72 7.08 9.54
CA PRO A 182 -27.02 6.49 9.25
C PRO A 182 -27.14 6.04 7.79
N CYS A 183 -28.01 5.06 7.53
CA CYS A 183 -28.22 4.48 6.20
C CYS A 183 -28.70 5.50 5.16
N SER A 184 -29.47 6.52 5.58
CA SER A 184 -30.00 7.58 4.70
C SER A 184 -28.97 8.66 4.33
N SER A 185 -27.73 8.56 4.83
CA SER A 185 -26.70 9.58 4.57
C SER A 185 -26.14 9.49 3.16
N ALA A 186 -25.65 10.63 2.64
CA ALA A 186 -24.94 10.67 1.38
C ALA A 186 -23.64 9.82 1.40
N GLN A 187 -22.98 9.74 2.56
CA GLN A 187 -21.80 8.93 2.75
C GLN A 187 -22.09 7.43 2.60
N CYS A 188 -23.25 6.96 3.14
CA CYS A 188 -23.66 5.57 2.95
C CYS A 188 -23.97 5.25 1.48
N SER A 189 -24.62 6.16 0.77
CA SER A 189 -24.89 6.02 -0.67
C SER A 189 -23.61 6.03 -1.53
N GLU A 190 -22.56 6.68 -1.07
CA GLU A 190 -21.26 6.75 -1.79
C GLU A 190 -20.46 5.44 -1.71
N LEU A 191 -20.79 4.53 -0.78
CA LEU A 191 -20.05 3.27 -0.58
C LEU A 191 -19.98 2.41 -1.84
N GLN A 192 -21.05 2.36 -2.63
CA GLN A 192 -21.04 1.60 -3.90
C GLN A 192 -19.94 2.09 -4.86
N ALA A 193 -19.75 3.41 -4.94
CA ALA A 193 -18.68 3.98 -5.78
C ALA A 193 -17.29 3.83 -5.13
N ALA A 194 -17.21 3.84 -3.79
CA ALA A 194 -15.94 3.77 -3.07
C ALA A 194 -15.39 2.36 -2.94
N THR A 195 -16.25 1.33 -2.83
CA THR A 195 -15.84 -0.05 -2.53
C THR A 195 -16.25 -1.06 -3.59
N PHE A 196 -17.04 -0.65 -4.60
CA PHE A 196 -17.70 -1.51 -5.59
C PHE A 196 -18.67 -2.54 -5.00
N ASN A 197 -18.92 -2.45 -3.69
CA ASN A 197 -19.91 -3.26 -2.99
C ASN A 197 -21.08 -2.37 -2.55
N PRO A 198 -22.32 -2.86 -2.63
CA PRO A 198 -23.47 -2.13 -2.12
C PRO A 198 -23.35 -1.94 -0.62
N SER A 199 -23.86 -0.82 -0.11
CA SER A 199 -24.06 -0.63 1.32
C SER A 199 -25.20 -1.51 1.82
N ALA A 200 -25.11 -1.94 3.09
CA ALA A 200 -26.20 -2.56 3.81
C ALA A 200 -26.64 -1.67 4.99
N CYS A 201 -27.75 -2.02 5.62
CA CYS A 201 -28.29 -1.26 6.73
C CYS A 201 -28.55 -2.19 7.93
N SER A 202 -28.08 -1.81 9.12
CA SER A 202 -28.39 -2.53 10.35
C SER A 202 -29.83 -2.24 10.80
N LYS A 203 -30.37 -3.05 11.72
CA LYS A 203 -31.68 -2.80 12.36
C LYS A 203 -31.71 -1.46 13.09
N SER A 204 -30.59 -0.99 13.59
CA SER A 204 -30.41 0.29 14.28
C SER A 204 -30.23 1.48 13.32
N ASN A 205 -30.48 1.30 12.02
CA ASN A 205 -30.28 2.33 10.97
C ASN A 205 -28.84 2.81 10.85
N ILE A 206 -27.85 1.93 11.11
CA ILE A 206 -26.42 2.22 10.91
C ILE A 206 -25.98 1.65 9.57
N CYS A 207 -25.28 2.46 8.78
CA CYS A 207 -24.72 2.05 7.50
C CYS A 207 -23.63 1.00 7.67
N ILE A 208 -23.72 -0.10 6.93
CA ILE A 208 -22.72 -1.17 6.89
C ILE A 208 -21.95 -1.07 5.57
N TYR A 209 -20.63 -1.07 5.66
CA TYR A 209 -19.75 -1.14 4.50
C TYR A 209 -19.19 -2.55 4.32
N GLN A 210 -18.83 -2.85 3.07
CA GLN A 210 -18.00 -3.98 2.71
C GLN A 210 -16.90 -3.48 1.77
N ALA A 211 -15.64 -3.68 2.14
CA ALA A 211 -14.49 -3.47 1.29
C ALA A 211 -13.84 -4.83 1.02
N SER A 212 -13.74 -5.23 -0.24
CA SER A 212 -13.10 -6.50 -0.63
C SER A 212 -11.92 -6.20 -1.53
N TYR A 213 -10.85 -6.96 -1.42
CA TYR A 213 -9.60 -6.76 -2.16
C TYR A 213 -9.33 -7.96 -3.08
N GLY A 214 -8.51 -7.75 -4.12
CA GLY A 214 -8.29 -8.75 -5.16
C GLY A 214 -7.66 -10.04 -4.70
N ASP A 215 -6.93 -10.01 -3.61
CA ASP A 215 -6.27 -11.14 -2.94
C ASP A 215 -7.22 -11.97 -2.05
N GLY A 216 -8.50 -11.64 -2.04
CA GLY A 216 -9.49 -12.24 -1.15
C GLY A 216 -9.57 -11.61 0.24
N SER A 217 -8.68 -10.66 0.57
CA SER A 217 -8.78 -9.88 1.80
C SER A 217 -10.05 -9.03 1.81
N PHE A 218 -10.62 -8.81 2.99
CA PHE A 218 -11.82 -8.00 3.13
C PHE A 218 -11.91 -7.31 4.50
N SER A 219 -12.74 -6.28 4.55
CA SER A 219 -13.18 -5.64 5.78
C SER A 219 -14.66 -5.33 5.68
N ILE A 220 -15.42 -5.73 6.68
CA ILE A 220 -16.85 -5.48 6.82
C ILE A 220 -17.10 -4.86 8.19
N GLY A 221 -17.95 -3.83 8.26
CA GLY A 221 -18.25 -3.20 9.53
C GLY A 221 -19.19 -2.01 9.37
N TYR A 222 -19.22 -1.18 10.39
CA TYR A 222 -20.07 0.00 10.41
C TYR A 222 -19.35 1.20 9.80
N LEU A 223 -20.05 1.93 8.92
CA LEU A 223 -19.56 3.23 8.50
C LEU A 223 -19.72 4.21 9.66
N SER A 224 -18.62 4.85 10.00
CA SER A 224 -18.51 5.66 11.22
C SER A 224 -17.83 6.99 10.92
N LYS A 225 -17.92 7.94 11.82
CA LYS A 225 -17.18 9.20 11.76
C LYS A 225 -16.57 9.53 13.12
N ASP A 226 -15.39 10.15 13.06
CA ASP A 226 -14.67 10.61 14.25
C ASP A 226 -13.69 11.72 13.89
N THR A 227 -12.93 12.21 14.85
CA THR A 227 -11.81 13.11 14.63
C THR A 227 -10.58 12.33 14.17
N VAL A 228 -10.07 12.60 12.99
CA VAL A 228 -8.79 12.07 12.51
C VAL A 228 -7.68 13.06 12.79
N SER A 229 -6.51 12.55 13.21
CA SER A 229 -5.33 13.37 13.53
C SER A 229 -4.14 12.93 12.67
N LEU A 230 -3.53 13.88 11.97
CA LEU A 230 -2.44 13.68 11.02
C LEU A 230 -1.44 14.83 11.15
N GLY A 231 -0.13 14.52 11.24
CA GLY A 231 0.93 15.53 11.25
C GLY A 231 0.74 16.64 12.31
N GLY A 232 0.15 16.30 13.47
CA GLY A 232 -0.14 17.27 14.54
C GLY A 232 -1.43 18.08 14.37
N SER A 233 -2.15 17.93 13.26
CA SER A 233 -3.45 18.58 12.99
C SER A 233 -4.59 17.59 13.16
N SER A 234 -5.77 18.09 13.60
CA SER A 234 -6.97 17.28 13.83
C SER A 234 -8.13 17.77 12.96
N PHE A 235 -8.86 16.82 12.38
CA PHE A 235 -9.98 17.07 11.46
C PHE A 235 -11.22 16.32 11.98
N PRO A 236 -12.23 17.05 12.46
CA PRO A 236 -13.46 16.43 12.98
C PRO A 236 -14.34 15.90 11.86
N GLY A 237 -15.13 14.87 12.18
CA GLY A 237 -16.15 14.33 11.29
C GLY A 237 -15.62 13.52 10.11
N PHE A 238 -14.37 13.04 10.16
CA PHE A 238 -13.80 12.14 9.18
C PHE A 238 -14.58 10.81 9.13
N VAL A 239 -15.03 10.41 7.93
CA VAL A 239 -15.81 9.19 7.71
C VAL A 239 -14.87 8.04 7.38
N TYR A 240 -15.04 6.91 8.08
CA TYR A 240 -14.21 5.73 7.93
C TYR A 240 -15.00 4.44 8.21
N GLY A 241 -14.44 3.29 7.86
CA GLY A 241 -14.97 1.99 8.19
C GLY A 241 -14.49 1.50 9.56
N CYS A 242 -15.41 1.23 10.47
CA CYS A 242 -15.15 0.60 11.76
C CYS A 242 -15.33 -0.91 11.61
N GLY A 243 -14.24 -1.64 11.32
CA GLY A 243 -14.25 -3.04 10.89
C GLY A 243 -14.53 -3.99 12.04
N GLN A 244 -15.46 -4.92 11.82
CA GLN A 244 -15.93 -5.93 12.77
C GLN A 244 -15.65 -7.36 12.29
N ASP A 245 -15.38 -7.50 10.99
CA ASP A 245 -15.02 -8.74 10.31
C ASP A 245 -13.94 -8.41 9.29
N ASN A 246 -12.69 -8.76 9.62
CA ASN A 246 -11.51 -8.34 8.87
C ASN A 246 -10.55 -9.51 8.72
N GLU A 247 -10.45 -10.02 7.50
CA GLU A 247 -9.53 -11.11 7.17
C GLU A 247 -8.67 -10.78 5.96
N GLY A 248 -7.45 -11.29 5.96
CA GLY A 248 -6.56 -11.23 4.81
C GLY A 248 -5.18 -10.66 5.10
N LEU A 249 -4.55 -10.12 4.06
CA LEU A 249 -3.11 -9.87 3.98
C LEU A 249 -2.75 -8.44 4.40
N PHE A 250 -3.22 -8.01 5.56
CA PHE A 250 -2.96 -6.66 6.11
C PHE A 250 -1.74 -6.61 7.04
N GLY A 251 -0.99 -7.72 7.17
CA GLY A 251 0.15 -7.82 8.08
C GLY A 251 -0.27 -7.56 9.52
N GLN A 252 0.46 -6.70 10.21
CA GLN A 252 0.13 -6.25 11.57
C GLN A 252 -0.44 -4.82 11.60
N SER A 253 -0.89 -4.30 10.46
CA SER A 253 -1.55 -3.00 10.42
C SER A 253 -2.93 -3.05 11.08
N ALA A 254 -3.41 -1.91 11.58
CA ALA A 254 -4.76 -1.80 12.11
C ALA A 254 -5.81 -1.73 10.99
N GLY A 255 -5.41 -1.34 9.79
CA GLY A 255 -6.27 -1.16 8.64
C GLY A 255 -5.54 -0.42 7.51
N LEU A 256 -6.32 0.31 6.69
CA LEU A 256 -5.86 0.88 5.43
C LEU A 256 -6.32 2.33 5.27
N ILE A 257 -5.46 3.19 4.73
CA ILE A 257 -5.77 4.57 4.31
C ILE A 257 -6.00 4.57 2.80
N GLY A 258 -7.23 4.82 2.38
CA GLY A 258 -7.58 4.97 0.97
C GLY A 258 -7.28 6.38 0.45
N LEU A 259 -6.51 6.46 -0.64
CA LEU A 259 -6.09 7.71 -1.29
C LEU A 259 -6.60 7.86 -2.73
N ALA A 260 -7.44 6.94 -3.22
CA ALA A 260 -8.00 7.01 -4.56
C ALA A 260 -8.95 8.22 -4.74
N ARG A 261 -9.38 8.49 -5.98
CA ARG A 261 -10.19 9.65 -6.37
C ARG A 261 -11.68 9.45 -6.06
N ASN A 262 -12.02 9.38 -4.77
CA ASN A 262 -13.42 9.21 -4.34
C ASN A 262 -13.71 10.08 -3.11
N LYS A 263 -14.97 10.48 -2.91
CA LYS A 263 -15.41 11.35 -1.81
C LYS A 263 -15.16 10.77 -0.42
N LEU A 264 -15.07 9.44 -0.28
CA LEU A 264 -14.77 8.77 0.98
C LEU A 264 -13.27 8.53 1.21
N SER A 265 -12.40 8.93 0.26
CA SER A 265 -10.94 8.86 0.47
C SER A 265 -10.45 9.94 1.43
N LEU A 266 -9.32 9.68 2.10
CA LEU A 266 -8.70 10.62 3.02
C LEU A 266 -8.46 11.98 2.34
N LEU A 267 -7.89 11.99 1.14
CA LEU A 267 -7.60 13.23 0.42
C LEU A 267 -8.85 14.08 0.19
N TYR A 268 -9.91 13.47 -0.34
CA TYR A 268 -11.11 14.22 -0.70
C TYR A 268 -11.89 14.73 0.53
N GLN A 269 -11.87 13.99 1.62
CA GLN A 269 -12.48 14.45 2.87
C GLN A 269 -11.73 15.62 3.51
N LEU A 270 -10.40 15.64 3.40
CA LEU A 270 -9.57 16.70 3.97
C LEU A 270 -9.32 17.87 3.00
N ALA A 271 -9.59 17.71 1.71
CA ALA A 271 -9.33 18.72 0.68
C ALA A 271 -9.87 20.13 0.99
N PRO A 272 -11.08 20.31 1.59
CA PRO A 272 -11.56 21.65 1.95
C PRO A 272 -10.66 22.39 2.95
N SER A 273 -9.90 21.66 3.77
CA SER A 273 -9.03 22.23 4.81
C SER A 273 -7.58 22.38 4.37
N ILE A 274 -7.08 21.47 3.52
CA ILE A 274 -5.63 21.36 3.23
C ILE A 274 -5.30 21.28 1.74
N GLY A 275 -6.30 21.37 0.85
CA GLY A 275 -6.12 21.23 -0.60
C GLY A 275 -6.19 19.80 -1.11
N SER A 276 -6.26 19.64 -2.43
CA SER A 276 -6.50 18.37 -3.14
C SER A 276 -5.25 17.82 -3.81
N SER A 277 -4.11 17.87 -3.12
CA SER A 277 -2.87 17.27 -3.57
C SER A 277 -2.21 16.47 -2.44
N PHE A 278 -1.51 15.41 -2.80
CA PHE A 278 -0.64 14.68 -1.88
C PHE A 278 0.61 14.20 -2.62
N SER A 279 1.70 14.09 -1.89
CA SER A 279 2.94 13.52 -2.40
C SER A 279 3.49 12.49 -1.43
N TYR A 280 4.26 11.59 -1.94
CA TYR A 280 5.03 10.66 -1.12
C TYR A 280 6.43 10.42 -1.70
N CYS A 281 7.31 9.95 -0.85
CA CYS A 281 8.48 9.21 -1.26
C CYS A 281 8.45 7.84 -0.58
N LEU A 282 8.43 6.79 -1.39
CA LEU A 282 8.44 5.41 -0.91
C LEU A 282 9.88 5.02 -0.58
N PRO A 283 10.21 4.71 0.69
CA PRO A 283 11.57 4.37 1.09
C PRO A 283 11.94 2.94 0.71
N THR A 284 13.25 2.67 0.66
CA THR A 284 13.77 1.30 0.70
C THR A 284 13.68 0.73 2.13
N SER A 285 14.02 -0.57 2.31
CA SER A 285 14.03 -1.19 3.65
C SER A 285 15.03 -0.56 4.63
N ALA A 286 16.01 0.16 4.14
CA ALA A 286 17.07 0.80 4.92
C ALA A 286 16.81 2.28 5.22
N SER A 287 15.69 2.84 4.76
CA SER A 287 15.41 4.28 4.87
C SER A 287 13.96 4.55 5.31
N ALA A 288 13.70 5.79 5.70
CA ALA A 288 12.36 6.32 5.91
C ALA A 288 11.91 7.17 4.72
N GLY A 289 10.61 7.16 4.46
CA GLY A 289 9.95 7.99 3.47
C GLY A 289 8.92 8.91 4.10
N TYR A 290 8.11 9.56 3.27
CA TYR A 290 7.06 10.45 3.73
C TYR A 290 5.78 10.31 2.89
N LEU A 291 4.66 10.64 3.52
CA LEU A 291 3.40 11.01 2.90
C LEU A 291 3.09 12.45 3.31
N SER A 292 2.95 13.34 2.35
CA SER A 292 2.60 14.75 2.56
C SER A 292 1.27 15.05 1.89
N ILE A 293 0.34 15.71 2.60
CA ILE A 293 -0.98 16.05 2.09
C ILE A 293 -1.14 17.57 2.15
N GLY A 294 -1.60 18.19 1.07
CA GLY A 294 -1.79 19.61 0.96
C GLY A 294 -0.78 20.31 0.06
N SER A 295 -0.32 21.48 0.44
CA SER A 295 0.55 22.31 -0.41
C SER A 295 1.93 21.69 -0.64
N TYR A 296 2.49 21.93 -1.82
CA TYR A 296 3.79 21.44 -2.27
C TYR A 296 4.49 22.49 -3.15
N ASN A 297 5.79 22.30 -3.42
CA ASN A 297 6.53 23.18 -4.34
C ASN A 297 6.47 22.62 -5.77
N PRO A 298 5.69 23.20 -6.68
CA PRO A 298 5.48 22.66 -8.03
C PRO A 298 6.74 22.70 -8.92
N GLY A 299 7.68 23.58 -8.64
CA GLY A 299 8.91 23.75 -9.44
C GLY A 299 9.92 22.59 -9.32
N GLN A 300 9.70 21.65 -8.40
CA GLN A 300 10.59 20.52 -8.18
C GLN A 300 10.25 19.30 -9.05
N TYR A 301 9.10 19.30 -9.71
CA TYR A 301 8.55 18.11 -10.38
C TYR A 301 8.52 18.26 -11.89
N LEU A 302 8.77 17.15 -12.59
CA LEU A 302 8.40 16.94 -13.98
C LEU A 302 7.05 16.22 -14.03
N TYR A 303 6.13 16.70 -14.86
CA TYR A 303 4.74 16.29 -14.82
C TYR A 303 4.33 15.43 -16.02
N THR A 304 3.41 14.50 -15.75
CA THR A 304 2.59 13.80 -16.75
C THR A 304 1.11 14.11 -16.49
N PRO A 305 0.28 14.32 -17.52
CA PRO A 305 -1.16 14.51 -17.32
C PRO A 305 -1.81 13.22 -16.78
N MET A 306 -2.75 13.36 -15.85
CA MET A 306 -3.70 12.31 -15.54
C MET A 306 -4.67 12.15 -16.71
N VAL A 307 -4.96 10.92 -17.08
CA VAL A 307 -5.94 10.60 -18.11
C VAL A 307 -7.20 10.01 -17.49
N SER A 308 -8.34 10.27 -18.14
CA SER A 308 -9.61 9.66 -17.74
C SER A 308 -9.71 8.24 -18.30
N SER A 309 -10.23 7.33 -17.52
CA SER A 309 -10.55 5.96 -17.96
C SER A 309 -11.99 5.62 -17.60
N SER A 310 -12.67 4.91 -18.49
CA SER A 310 -13.99 4.34 -18.23
C SER A 310 -13.95 3.06 -17.39
N LEU A 311 -12.75 2.51 -17.16
CA LEU A 311 -12.57 1.31 -16.33
C LEU A 311 -12.94 1.57 -14.87
N ASP A 312 -12.36 2.64 -14.34
CA ASP A 312 -12.57 3.08 -12.95
C ASP A 312 -12.18 4.55 -12.84
N THR A 313 -13.12 5.39 -12.47
CA THR A 313 -12.89 6.84 -12.33
C THR A 313 -12.18 7.19 -11.03
N SER A 314 -12.05 6.25 -10.11
CA SER A 314 -11.39 6.45 -8.82
C SER A 314 -9.87 6.22 -8.89
N LEU A 315 -9.36 5.49 -9.87
CA LEU A 315 -7.94 5.22 -10.02
C LEU A 315 -7.19 6.36 -10.74
N TYR A 316 -5.89 6.37 -10.57
CA TYR A 316 -4.99 7.33 -11.20
C TYR A 316 -4.38 6.74 -12.46
N PHE A 317 -4.81 7.22 -13.63
CA PHE A 317 -4.32 6.78 -14.92
C PHE A 317 -3.33 7.79 -15.51
N ILE A 318 -2.27 7.27 -16.15
CA ILE A 318 -1.23 8.01 -16.86
C ILE A 318 -0.88 7.30 -18.16
N ASN A 319 -0.10 7.95 -19.03
CA ASN A 319 0.38 7.33 -20.26
C ASN A 319 1.90 7.17 -20.25
N ILE A 320 2.37 5.95 -20.46
CA ILE A 320 3.78 5.68 -20.77
C ILE A 320 4.04 6.18 -22.20
N ALA A 321 5.14 6.91 -22.41
CA ALA A 321 5.56 7.42 -23.70
C ALA A 321 6.71 6.62 -24.31
N GLY A 322 7.51 5.94 -23.47
CA GLY A 322 8.63 5.14 -23.96
C GLY A 322 9.48 4.60 -22.82
N MET A 323 10.37 3.68 -23.17
CA MET A 323 11.42 3.15 -22.28
C MET A 323 12.72 3.01 -23.06
N SER A 324 13.86 3.12 -22.35
CA SER A 324 15.20 2.90 -22.92
C SER A 324 16.08 2.07 -21.98
N VAL A 325 16.98 1.28 -22.56
CA VAL A 325 18.00 0.50 -21.84
C VAL A 325 19.37 0.88 -22.38
N GLY A 326 20.28 1.31 -21.49
CA GLY A 326 21.61 1.79 -21.88
C GLY A 326 21.57 3.00 -22.84
N GLY A 327 20.52 3.84 -22.73
CA GLY A 327 20.29 4.98 -23.61
C GLY A 327 19.64 4.65 -24.96
N ASN A 328 19.41 3.37 -25.27
CA ASN A 328 18.76 2.95 -26.51
C ASN A 328 17.25 2.72 -26.27
N PRO A 329 16.38 3.38 -27.04
CA PRO A 329 14.95 3.13 -26.97
C PRO A 329 14.61 1.65 -27.24
N LEU A 330 13.57 1.13 -26.60
CA LEU A 330 13.08 -0.23 -26.88
C LEU A 330 12.57 -0.32 -28.32
N ALA A 331 12.85 -1.47 -28.95
CA ALA A 331 12.41 -1.75 -30.33
C ALA A 331 10.94 -2.16 -30.41
N VAL A 332 10.03 -1.22 -30.01
CA VAL A 332 8.57 -1.36 -30.09
C VAL A 332 7.97 -0.08 -30.65
N SER A 333 6.78 -0.18 -31.26
CA SER A 333 6.06 1.00 -31.72
C SER A 333 5.55 1.84 -30.55
N SER A 334 5.41 3.14 -30.73
CA SER A 334 4.85 4.03 -29.70
C SER A 334 3.40 3.66 -29.32
N SER A 335 2.64 3.06 -30.24
CA SER A 335 1.28 2.58 -29.97
C SER A 335 1.20 1.44 -28.95
N GLU A 336 2.25 0.63 -28.84
CA GLU A 336 2.29 -0.47 -27.86
C GLU A 336 2.26 0.03 -26.42
N TYR A 337 2.87 1.20 -26.11
CA TYR A 337 2.82 1.78 -24.79
C TYR A 337 1.44 2.26 -24.36
N SER A 338 0.58 2.58 -25.32
CA SER A 338 -0.81 3.04 -25.09
C SER A 338 -1.86 1.99 -25.48
N SER A 339 -1.43 0.75 -25.77
CA SER A 339 -2.36 -0.35 -26.12
C SER A 339 -3.27 -0.73 -24.95
N LEU A 340 -2.82 -0.49 -23.71
CA LEU A 340 -3.58 -0.70 -22.50
C LEU A 340 -3.61 0.58 -21.64
N PRO A 341 -4.69 0.84 -20.86
CA PRO A 341 -4.68 1.90 -19.87
C PRO A 341 -3.64 1.58 -18.80
N THR A 342 -2.93 2.61 -18.33
CA THR A 342 -1.85 2.46 -17.33
C THR A 342 -2.25 3.13 -16.03
N ILE A 343 -2.32 2.37 -14.94
CA ILE A 343 -2.53 2.84 -13.57
C ILE A 343 -1.17 3.11 -12.91
N ILE A 344 -1.07 4.14 -12.07
CA ILE A 344 0.02 4.28 -11.10
C ILE A 344 -0.52 3.96 -9.71
N ASP A 345 0.09 2.97 -9.03
CA ASP A 345 -0.45 2.41 -7.79
C ASP A 345 0.65 2.08 -6.79
N SER A 346 0.59 2.70 -5.59
CA SER A 346 1.51 2.43 -4.49
C SER A 346 1.24 1.09 -3.80
N GLY A 347 0.08 0.52 -4.00
CA GLY A 347 -0.34 -0.76 -3.42
C GLY A 347 0.10 -1.98 -4.24
N THR A 348 0.54 -1.81 -5.48
CA THR A 348 1.07 -2.88 -6.35
C THR A 348 2.59 -2.90 -6.27
N VAL A 349 3.21 -4.07 -6.10
CA VAL A 349 4.67 -4.22 -5.96
C VAL A 349 5.36 -4.26 -7.32
N ILE A 350 4.96 -5.20 -8.18
CA ILE A 350 5.58 -5.45 -9.48
C ILE A 350 4.82 -4.73 -10.59
N SER A 351 5.50 -3.87 -11.34
CA SER A 351 4.88 -3.22 -12.51
C SER A 351 4.44 -4.23 -13.56
N ARG A 352 3.34 -3.89 -14.23
CA ARG A 352 2.80 -4.65 -15.36
C ARG A 352 2.87 -3.80 -16.61
N LEU A 353 3.46 -4.34 -17.66
CA LEU A 353 3.59 -3.68 -18.96
C LEU A 353 2.83 -4.47 -20.02
N PRO A 354 2.30 -3.80 -21.06
CA PRO A 354 1.78 -4.50 -22.21
C PRO A 354 2.78 -5.55 -22.70
N THR A 355 2.30 -6.75 -23.05
CA THR A 355 3.15 -7.92 -23.38
C THR A 355 4.25 -7.60 -24.40
N ALA A 356 3.94 -6.80 -25.44
CA ALA A 356 4.93 -6.39 -26.44
C ALA A 356 6.05 -5.51 -25.84
N VAL A 357 5.69 -4.56 -24.95
CA VAL A 357 6.65 -3.67 -24.26
C VAL A 357 7.53 -4.46 -23.28
N TYR A 358 6.89 -5.33 -22.48
CA TYR A 358 7.62 -6.21 -21.55
C TYR A 358 8.64 -7.10 -22.27
N THR A 359 8.22 -7.76 -23.34
CA THR A 359 9.09 -8.64 -24.14
C THR A 359 10.31 -7.90 -24.68
N ALA A 360 10.09 -6.68 -25.19
CA ALA A 360 11.20 -5.85 -25.69
C ALA A 360 12.14 -5.39 -24.56
N LEU A 361 11.58 -5.03 -23.37
CA LEU A 361 12.35 -4.66 -22.20
C LEU A 361 13.23 -5.82 -21.73
N SER A 362 12.63 -7.00 -21.52
CA SER A 362 13.34 -8.21 -21.09
C SER A 362 14.49 -8.54 -22.05
N LYS A 363 14.20 -8.56 -23.36
CA LYS A 363 15.22 -8.84 -24.40
C LYS A 363 16.35 -7.81 -24.38
N ALA A 364 16.04 -6.51 -24.27
CA ALA A 364 17.04 -5.45 -24.24
C ALA A 364 17.91 -5.52 -22.99
N LEU A 365 17.29 -5.80 -21.82
CA LEU A 365 18.03 -5.95 -20.56
C LEU A 365 18.96 -7.16 -20.58
N VAL A 366 18.46 -8.33 -21.01
CA VAL A 366 19.27 -9.55 -21.15
C VAL A 366 20.47 -9.33 -22.07
N ALA A 367 20.26 -8.66 -23.20
CA ALA A 367 21.34 -8.33 -24.12
C ALA A 367 22.38 -7.38 -23.51
N ALA A 368 21.93 -6.37 -22.75
CA ALA A 368 22.80 -5.38 -22.12
C ALA A 368 23.54 -5.94 -20.89
N MET A 369 22.99 -6.97 -20.22
CA MET A 369 23.60 -7.69 -19.09
C MET A 369 24.44 -8.90 -19.55
N GLY A 370 24.88 -8.91 -20.80
CA GLY A 370 25.66 -10.02 -21.39
C GLY A 370 26.77 -10.52 -20.47
N GLY A 371 26.83 -11.84 -20.26
CA GLY A 371 27.78 -12.49 -19.34
C GLY A 371 27.26 -12.72 -17.91
N THR A 372 26.15 -12.10 -17.50
CA THR A 372 25.50 -12.41 -16.22
C THR A 372 24.74 -13.74 -16.32
N PRO A 373 25.04 -14.74 -15.43
CA PRO A 373 24.34 -16.03 -15.50
C PRO A 373 22.84 -15.89 -15.23
N HIS A 374 22.04 -16.53 -16.06
CA HIS A 374 20.59 -16.60 -15.85
C HIS A 374 20.22 -17.50 -14.68
N ALA A 375 19.12 -17.20 -14.03
CA ALA A 375 18.44 -18.04 -13.04
C ALA A 375 17.09 -18.50 -13.61
N PRO A 376 16.51 -19.58 -13.05
CA PRO A 376 15.13 -19.98 -13.39
C PRO A 376 14.12 -18.89 -13.08
N ALA A 377 13.00 -18.87 -13.81
CA ALA A 377 11.89 -18.00 -13.54
C ALA A 377 11.37 -18.17 -12.10
N TYR A 378 10.96 -17.08 -11.48
CA TYR A 378 10.39 -17.06 -10.14
C TYR A 378 8.95 -16.56 -10.19
N SER A 379 7.99 -17.47 -10.09
CA SER A 379 6.56 -17.16 -10.23
C SER A 379 6.27 -16.46 -11.57
N ILE A 380 5.71 -15.25 -11.55
CA ILE A 380 5.42 -14.43 -12.73
C ILE A 380 6.64 -13.68 -13.28
N LEU A 381 7.77 -13.71 -12.58
CA LEU A 381 9.01 -13.07 -12.99
C LEU A 381 9.84 -14.06 -13.79
N ASP A 382 9.84 -13.92 -15.11
CA ASP A 382 10.48 -14.87 -16.03
C ASP A 382 11.92 -14.49 -16.42
N THR A 383 12.31 -13.24 -16.15
CA THR A 383 13.62 -12.72 -16.48
C THR A 383 14.47 -12.55 -15.22
N CYS A 384 15.22 -13.61 -14.88
CA CYS A 384 15.98 -13.70 -13.63
C CYS A 384 17.48 -13.96 -13.87
N PHE A 385 18.31 -13.51 -12.94
CA PHE A 385 19.77 -13.60 -12.95
C PHE A 385 20.27 -14.15 -11.62
N LYS A 386 21.44 -14.81 -11.64
CA LYS A 386 22.12 -15.25 -10.43
C LYS A 386 22.85 -14.08 -9.78
N GLY A 387 22.71 -13.96 -8.46
CA GLY A 387 23.31 -12.93 -7.63
C GLY A 387 22.27 -11.98 -7.05
N GLN A 388 22.74 -10.99 -6.30
CA GLN A 388 21.93 -9.95 -5.69
C GLN A 388 22.04 -8.65 -6.48
N VAL A 389 21.00 -7.82 -6.47
CA VAL A 389 20.95 -6.49 -7.14
C VAL A 389 22.20 -5.66 -6.85
N SER A 390 22.65 -5.64 -5.57
CA SER A 390 23.80 -4.88 -5.12
C SER A 390 25.14 -5.30 -5.75
N LYS A 391 25.21 -6.49 -6.37
CA LYS A 391 26.43 -7.08 -6.98
C LYS A 391 26.36 -7.11 -8.49
N LEU A 392 25.22 -6.75 -9.10
CA LEU A 392 25.03 -6.77 -10.54
C LEU A 392 25.28 -5.39 -11.15
N HIS A 393 25.87 -5.37 -12.33
CA HIS A 393 26.08 -4.15 -13.10
C HIS A 393 24.91 -3.97 -14.08
N LEU A 394 24.03 -3.01 -13.77
CA LEU A 394 22.86 -2.74 -14.60
C LEU A 394 23.14 -1.60 -15.59
N PRO A 395 22.63 -1.71 -16.83
CA PRO A 395 22.54 -0.57 -17.73
C PRO A 395 21.56 0.46 -17.17
N ALA A 396 21.73 1.74 -17.54
CA ALA A 396 20.73 2.77 -17.24
C ALA A 396 19.37 2.38 -17.87
N LEU A 397 18.29 2.54 -17.13
CA LEU A 397 16.94 2.31 -17.62
C LEU A 397 16.09 3.55 -17.34
N ASP A 398 15.51 4.12 -18.40
CA ASP A 398 14.63 5.26 -18.31
C ASP A 398 13.19 4.84 -18.65
N LEU A 399 12.23 5.34 -17.86
CA LEU A 399 10.80 5.20 -18.07
C LEU A 399 10.21 6.59 -18.30
N ALA A 400 9.80 6.87 -19.53
CA ALA A 400 9.26 8.16 -19.95
C ALA A 400 7.72 8.14 -20.01
N PHE A 401 7.11 9.25 -19.58
CA PHE A 401 5.67 9.46 -19.59
C PHE A 401 5.27 10.58 -20.54
N ALA A 402 4.01 10.62 -20.92
CA ALA A 402 3.43 11.73 -21.68
C ALA A 402 3.66 13.06 -20.94
N GLY A 403 3.91 14.15 -21.67
CA GLY A 403 4.21 15.45 -21.05
C GLY A 403 5.67 15.67 -20.66
N GLY A 404 6.55 14.66 -20.86
CA GLY A 404 8.01 14.79 -20.73
C GLY A 404 8.60 14.37 -19.38
N ALA A 405 7.80 13.94 -18.42
CA ALA A 405 8.31 13.36 -17.19
C ALA A 405 9.06 12.03 -17.47
N THR A 406 10.23 11.85 -16.86
CA THR A 406 11.03 10.64 -17.03
C THR A 406 11.63 10.19 -15.70
N LEU A 407 11.42 8.94 -15.34
CA LEU A 407 12.09 8.27 -14.23
C LEU A 407 13.38 7.62 -14.72
N LYS A 408 14.51 8.06 -14.18
CA LYS A 408 15.81 7.38 -14.33
C LYS A 408 15.90 6.34 -13.24
N LEU A 409 15.56 5.09 -13.56
CA LEU A 409 15.42 4.01 -12.59
C LEU A 409 16.80 3.59 -12.04
N LYS A 410 16.88 3.49 -10.70
CA LYS A 410 18.04 2.93 -10.00
C LYS A 410 17.98 1.38 -10.07
N PRO A 411 19.10 0.67 -9.80
CA PRO A 411 19.11 -0.80 -9.80
C PRO A 411 17.95 -1.44 -9.03
N GLY A 412 17.65 -0.98 -7.82
CA GLY A 412 16.53 -1.48 -7.01
C GLY A 412 15.13 -1.14 -7.54
N ASN A 413 15.00 -0.21 -8.49
CA ASN A 413 13.74 0.04 -9.20
C ASN A 413 13.58 -0.88 -10.43
N VAL A 414 14.64 -1.55 -10.88
CA VAL A 414 14.64 -2.39 -12.09
C VAL A 414 14.63 -3.86 -11.73
N LEU A 415 15.45 -4.25 -10.75
CA LEU A 415 15.61 -5.63 -10.30
C LEU A 415 15.21 -5.75 -8.84
N ILE A 416 14.69 -6.91 -8.46
CA ILE A 416 14.32 -7.25 -7.10
C ILE A 416 14.92 -8.60 -6.70
N ASP A 417 15.53 -8.66 -5.52
CA ASP A 417 16.04 -9.91 -4.96
C ASP A 417 14.85 -10.77 -4.50
N VAL A 418 14.71 -11.97 -5.08
CA VAL A 418 13.64 -12.92 -4.74
C VAL A 418 14.08 -13.94 -3.71
N ASP A 419 15.40 -14.16 -3.63
CA ASP A 419 16.09 -14.93 -2.58
C ASP A 419 17.56 -14.48 -2.48
N ASP A 420 18.36 -15.10 -1.62
CA ASP A 420 19.77 -14.74 -1.34
C ASP A 420 20.70 -14.89 -2.56
N SER A 421 20.26 -15.56 -3.62
CA SER A 421 21.08 -15.93 -4.78
C SER A 421 20.47 -15.54 -6.13
N THR A 422 19.24 -15.07 -6.13
CA THR A 422 18.46 -14.81 -7.34
C THR A 422 17.84 -13.43 -7.31
N THR A 423 18.01 -12.69 -8.37
CA THR A 423 17.34 -11.41 -8.62
C THR A 423 16.58 -11.45 -9.94
N CYS A 424 15.41 -10.83 -9.99
CA CYS A 424 14.56 -10.83 -11.17
C CYS A 424 14.19 -9.43 -11.61
N LEU A 425 13.88 -9.27 -12.90
CA LEU A 425 13.29 -8.03 -13.43
C LEU A 425 11.97 -7.74 -12.73
N ALA A 426 11.86 -6.57 -12.07
CA ALA A 426 10.70 -6.16 -11.28
C ALA A 426 9.54 -5.64 -12.16
N PHE A 427 9.36 -6.27 -13.30
CA PHE A 427 8.28 -6.06 -14.25
C PHE A 427 7.73 -7.40 -14.71
N ALA A 428 6.47 -7.43 -15.10
CA ALA A 428 5.87 -8.59 -15.73
C ALA A 428 4.94 -8.16 -16.87
N ALA A 429 4.60 -9.11 -17.75
CA ALA A 429 3.68 -8.88 -18.86
C ALA A 429 2.23 -8.81 -18.36
N THR A 430 1.39 -8.08 -19.11
CA THR A 430 -0.07 -8.07 -18.97
C THR A 430 -0.74 -7.81 -20.30
N ASP A 431 -1.94 -8.39 -20.48
CA ASP A 431 -2.82 -8.15 -21.63
C ASP A 431 -4.10 -7.39 -21.24
N ASP A 432 -4.22 -6.96 -19.95
CA ASP A 432 -5.43 -6.31 -19.42
C ASP A 432 -5.23 -4.83 -19.10
N THR A 433 -4.48 -4.51 -18.06
CA THR A 433 -4.22 -3.14 -17.60
C THR A 433 -2.77 -3.04 -17.19
N ALA A 434 -2.08 -2.05 -17.72
CA ALA A 434 -0.71 -1.75 -17.31
C ALA A 434 -0.72 -1.06 -15.94
N ILE A 435 0.31 -1.33 -15.13
CA ILE A 435 0.43 -0.75 -13.79
C ILE A 435 1.87 -0.35 -13.53
N ILE A 436 2.09 0.87 -13.08
CA ILE A 436 3.37 1.29 -12.50
C ILE A 436 3.28 1.08 -10.99
N GLY A 437 3.93 0.00 -10.54
CA GLY A 437 3.95 -0.42 -9.15
C GLY A 437 4.95 0.35 -8.29
N ASN A 438 4.95 0.04 -7.00
CA ASN A 438 5.72 0.78 -6.02
C ASN A 438 7.25 0.56 -6.15
N THR A 439 7.72 -0.57 -6.66
CA THR A 439 9.16 -0.81 -6.89
C THR A 439 9.76 0.26 -7.80
N GLN A 440 9.05 0.66 -8.88
CA GLN A 440 9.53 1.72 -9.78
C GLN A 440 9.39 3.12 -9.18
N GLN A 441 8.56 3.30 -8.17
CA GLN A 441 8.31 4.58 -7.51
C GLN A 441 9.23 4.83 -6.31
N GLN A 442 9.91 3.81 -5.79
CA GLN A 442 10.83 3.94 -4.65
C GLN A 442 11.90 5.00 -4.89
N THR A 443 12.19 5.78 -3.85
CA THR A 443 13.19 6.86 -3.80
C THR A 443 12.91 8.08 -4.68
N PHE A 444 11.82 8.07 -5.45
CA PHE A 444 11.31 9.27 -6.11
C PHE A 444 10.27 9.96 -5.24
N SER A 445 10.25 11.28 -5.29
CA SER A 445 9.08 12.04 -4.81
C SER A 445 8.01 12.00 -5.89
N VAL A 446 6.84 11.46 -5.57
CA VAL A 446 5.69 11.37 -6.47
C VAL A 446 4.59 12.27 -5.93
N ILE A 447 4.12 13.24 -6.73
CA ILE A 447 3.02 14.15 -6.39
C ILE A 447 1.79 13.87 -7.23
N TYR A 448 0.65 13.76 -6.56
CA TYR A 448 -0.68 13.69 -7.14
C TYR A 448 -1.36 15.05 -6.99
N ASP A 449 -1.30 15.88 -8.01
CA ASP A 449 -1.96 17.18 -8.08
C ASP A 449 -3.32 16.99 -8.76
N VAL A 450 -4.32 16.60 -7.94
CA VAL A 450 -5.65 16.25 -8.44
C VAL A 450 -6.36 17.48 -9.00
N ALA A 451 -6.12 18.66 -8.41
CA ALA A 451 -6.70 19.90 -8.87
C ALA A 451 -6.27 20.27 -10.31
N GLN A 452 -5.01 19.99 -10.66
CA GLN A 452 -4.46 20.26 -11.99
C GLN A 452 -4.49 19.01 -12.89
N SER A 453 -5.09 17.90 -12.44
CA SER A 453 -5.18 16.63 -13.17
C SER A 453 -3.82 16.17 -13.72
N ARG A 454 -2.79 16.14 -12.87
CA ARG A 454 -1.42 15.75 -13.24
C ARG A 454 -0.72 15.00 -12.11
N ILE A 455 0.25 14.16 -12.50
CA ILE A 455 1.18 13.51 -11.59
C ILE A 455 2.58 14.02 -11.87
N GLY A 456 3.34 14.31 -10.84
CA GLY A 456 4.70 14.80 -10.97
C GLY A 456 5.71 13.86 -10.31
N PHE A 457 6.91 13.82 -10.86
CA PHE A 457 8.01 13.04 -10.35
C PHE A 457 9.23 13.94 -10.11
N ALA A 458 9.91 13.73 -8.98
CA ALA A 458 11.18 14.37 -8.68
C ALA A 458 12.18 13.31 -8.17
N ALA A 459 13.44 13.41 -8.59
CA ALA A 459 14.49 12.51 -8.15
C ALA A 459 14.90 12.81 -6.71
N GLY A 460 15.32 11.78 -5.95
CA GLY A 460 15.93 11.95 -4.63
C GLY A 460 14.97 12.43 -3.54
N GLY A 461 13.71 12.03 -3.59
CA GLY A 461 12.73 12.39 -2.56
C GLY A 461 13.02 11.80 -1.18
N CYS A 462 13.62 10.61 -1.14
CA CYS A 462 14.12 9.94 0.06
C CYS A 462 15.26 8.97 -0.33
N SER A 463 16.11 8.64 0.61
CA SER A 463 17.29 7.76 0.38
C SER A 463 16.98 6.32 0.73
#